data_3e0321256b7828cb786ef5b818b0823c
#
_entry.id   3e0321256b7828cb786ef5b818b0823c
#
_cell.length_a   1.000
_cell.length_b   1.000
_cell.length_c   1.000
_cell.angle_alpha   90.00
_cell.angle_beta   90.00
_cell.angle_gamma   90.00
#
_symmetry.space_group_name_H-M   'P 1'
#
loop_
_entity.id
_entity.type
_entity.pdbx_description
1 polymer ?
#
loop_
_entity_poly.entity_id
_entity_poly.type
_entity_poly.pdbx_seq_one_letter_code
_entity_poly.pdbx_strand_id
1 'polypeptide(L)'
;LNNKYIVLDLSGMPDDMIADGTFWATSIAYDLIMNCEDELSALLADELWSLVGATANPQAAGFVLEMVKTIRGLGGIAVTSTQGMQDLFSLEGGSYGKGILDSSRIKLVMQMEEQEARLIQDKLNLSEDEVRQITRFRRGEGLLCIGYNHVPIAFHTTPKEYEAITTSPTDLRIKRTGQIDE
;
A
#
# COMPACT_ATOMS: atom_id res chain seq x y z
N LEU A 1 -1.62 23.82 -6.64
CA LEU A 1 -2.50 23.23 -5.61
C LEU A 1 -1.91 23.59 -4.24
N ASN A 2 -2.55 24.52 -3.51
CA ASN A 2 -2.08 24.99 -2.19
C ASN A 2 -2.69 24.21 -1.01
N ASN A 3 -3.22 23.01 -1.24
CA ASN A 3 -3.87 22.23 -0.21
C ASN A 3 -2.86 21.24 0.42
N LYS A 4 -2.85 21.17 1.75
CA LYS A 4 -2.01 20.23 2.51
C LYS A 4 -2.40 18.76 2.29
N TYR A 5 -3.64 18.50 1.90
CA TYR A 5 -4.18 17.17 1.62
C TYR A 5 -4.83 17.17 0.24
N ILE A 6 -4.38 16.26 -0.60
CA ILE A 6 -4.93 16.03 -1.94
C ILE A 6 -5.31 14.55 -1.99
N VAL A 7 -6.56 14.29 -2.34
CA VAL A 7 -7.07 12.93 -2.56
C VAL A 7 -7.46 12.81 -4.02
N LEU A 8 -6.91 11.82 -4.70
CA LEU A 8 -7.27 11.45 -6.07
C LEU A 8 -8.06 10.14 -6.00
N ASP A 9 -9.37 10.23 -6.12
CA ASP A 9 -10.28 9.09 -6.08
C ASP A 9 -10.51 8.58 -7.51
N LEU A 10 -10.12 7.33 -7.75
CA LEU A 10 -10.25 6.65 -9.04
C LEU A 10 -11.37 5.60 -9.05
N SER A 11 -12.14 5.47 -7.97
CA SER A 11 -13.17 4.44 -7.82
C SER A 11 -14.31 4.52 -8.84
N GLY A 12 -14.46 5.65 -9.53
CA GLY A 12 -15.44 5.84 -10.61
C GLY A 12 -14.92 5.55 -12.02
N MET A 13 -13.66 5.12 -12.15
CA MET A 13 -13.09 4.79 -13.46
C MET A 13 -13.47 3.38 -13.89
N PRO A 14 -13.65 3.12 -15.21
CA PRO A 14 -13.74 1.77 -15.74
C PRO A 14 -12.50 0.94 -15.41
N ASP A 15 -12.68 -0.37 -15.18
CA ASP A 15 -11.60 -1.27 -14.76
C ASP A 15 -10.41 -1.29 -15.73
N ASP A 16 -10.66 -1.17 -17.02
CA ASP A 16 -9.64 -1.11 -18.06
C ASP A 16 -8.83 0.19 -18.09
N MET A 17 -9.30 1.23 -17.42
CA MET A 17 -8.65 2.55 -17.30
C MET A 17 -8.01 2.81 -15.94
N ILE A 18 -8.23 1.96 -14.94
CA ILE A 18 -7.72 2.17 -13.58
C ILE A 18 -6.20 2.26 -13.56
N ALA A 19 -5.51 1.39 -14.28
CA ALA A 19 -4.03 1.39 -14.34
C ALA A 19 -3.49 2.70 -14.92
N ASP A 20 -4.08 3.20 -16.00
CA ASP A 20 -3.68 4.47 -16.60
C ASP A 20 -4.00 5.65 -15.67
N GLY A 21 -5.18 5.64 -15.05
CA GLY A 21 -5.58 6.65 -14.05
C GLY A 21 -4.64 6.69 -12.85
N THR A 22 -4.28 5.53 -12.32
CA THR A 22 -3.34 5.41 -11.21
C THR A 22 -1.94 5.90 -11.61
N PHE A 23 -1.47 5.57 -12.81
CA PHE A 23 -0.20 6.07 -13.33
C PHE A 23 -0.19 7.60 -13.42
N TRP A 24 -1.22 8.22 -14.00
CA TRP A 24 -1.34 9.66 -14.09
C TRP A 24 -1.44 10.34 -12.73
N ALA A 25 -2.27 9.80 -11.83
CA ALA A 25 -2.43 10.31 -10.48
C ALA A 25 -1.10 10.28 -9.70
N THR A 26 -0.39 9.15 -9.77
CA THR A 26 0.91 8.97 -9.12
C THR A 26 1.97 9.90 -9.72
N SER A 27 1.97 10.09 -11.06
CA SER A 27 2.89 10.99 -11.75
C SER A 27 2.67 12.45 -11.33
N ILE A 28 1.42 12.90 -11.26
CA ILE A 28 1.07 14.25 -10.81
C ILE A 28 1.49 14.44 -9.34
N ALA A 29 1.19 13.47 -8.47
CA ALA A 29 1.57 13.56 -7.06
C ALA A 29 3.09 13.61 -6.88
N TYR A 30 3.84 12.82 -7.65
CA TYR A 30 5.30 12.85 -7.63
C TYR A 30 5.86 14.19 -8.13
N ASP A 31 5.31 14.76 -9.22
CA ASP A 31 5.70 16.06 -9.72
C ASP A 31 5.43 17.18 -8.69
N LEU A 32 4.32 17.13 -7.98
CA LEU A 32 4.02 18.04 -6.88
C LEU A 32 5.07 17.95 -5.76
N ILE A 33 5.50 16.75 -5.39
CA ILE A 33 6.55 16.55 -4.39
C ILE A 33 7.90 17.07 -4.88
N MET A 34 8.23 16.80 -6.14
CA MET A 34 9.47 17.31 -6.76
C MET A 34 9.60 18.84 -6.71
N ASN A 35 8.47 19.54 -6.83
CA ASN A 35 8.42 21.00 -6.86
C ASN A 35 8.09 21.62 -5.50
N CYS A 36 7.97 20.81 -4.44
CA CYS A 36 7.74 21.31 -3.07
C CYS A 36 9.09 21.57 -2.41
N GLU A 37 9.52 22.81 -2.41
CA GLU A 37 10.71 23.24 -1.68
C GLU A 37 10.36 23.39 -0.19
N ASP A 38 11.19 22.80 0.70
CA ASP A 38 11.16 22.98 2.16
C ASP A 38 10.02 22.31 2.97
N GLU A 39 9.13 21.51 2.40
CA GLU A 39 8.10 20.79 3.17
C GLU A 39 8.26 19.26 3.07
N LEU A 40 8.05 18.56 4.20
CA LEU A 40 7.94 17.11 4.21
C LEU A 40 6.63 16.69 3.52
N SER A 41 6.76 15.87 2.51
CA SER A 41 5.63 15.41 1.71
C SER A 41 5.46 13.88 1.85
N ALA A 42 4.22 13.41 1.76
CA ALA A 42 3.92 11.99 1.76
C ALA A 42 3.00 11.62 0.59
N LEU A 43 3.38 10.60 -0.16
CA LEU A 43 2.55 9.97 -1.17
C LEU A 43 2.04 8.64 -0.62
N LEU A 44 0.72 8.49 -0.55
CA LEU A 44 0.07 7.23 -0.19
C LEU A 44 -0.57 6.66 -1.46
N ALA A 45 -0.07 5.54 -1.93
CA ALA A 45 -0.57 4.85 -3.11
C ALA A 45 -1.16 3.50 -2.70
N ASP A 46 -2.47 3.37 -2.83
CA ASP A 46 -3.18 2.12 -2.61
C ASP A 46 -3.24 1.31 -3.91
N GLU A 47 -3.30 -0.02 -3.78
CA GLU A 47 -3.37 -0.97 -4.90
C GLU A 47 -2.23 -0.79 -5.94
N LEU A 48 -1.01 -0.57 -5.45
CA LEU A 48 0.17 -0.34 -6.31
C LEU A 48 0.44 -1.48 -7.29
N TRP A 49 -0.03 -2.71 -7.00
CA TRP A 49 0.11 -3.86 -7.89
C TRP A 49 -0.45 -3.60 -9.29
N SER A 50 -1.47 -2.75 -9.41
CA SER A 50 -2.06 -2.37 -10.70
C SER A 50 -1.05 -1.75 -11.67
N LEU A 51 0.01 -1.13 -11.14
CA LEU A 51 1.08 -0.51 -11.93
C LEU A 51 2.31 -1.40 -12.13
N VAL A 52 2.44 -2.48 -11.37
CA VAL A 52 3.63 -3.35 -11.41
C VAL A 52 3.30 -4.83 -11.61
N GLY A 53 2.02 -5.19 -11.67
CA GLY A 53 1.52 -6.55 -11.88
C GLY A 53 1.59 -7.04 -13.33
N ALA A 54 1.12 -8.25 -13.57
CA ALA A 54 1.26 -8.96 -14.86
C ALA A 54 0.71 -8.20 -16.07
N THR A 55 -0.35 -7.41 -15.88
CA THR A 55 -0.99 -6.61 -16.93
C THR A 55 -0.45 -5.19 -17.04
N ALA A 56 0.49 -4.82 -16.15
CA ALA A 56 1.04 -3.47 -16.11
C ALA A 56 1.98 -3.21 -17.30
N ASN A 57 2.05 -1.94 -17.68
CA ASN A 57 3.04 -1.49 -18.65
C ASN A 57 4.42 -1.42 -17.97
N PRO A 58 5.49 -2.03 -18.54
CA PRO A 58 6.84 -1.96 -17.99
C PRO A 58 7.35 -0.54 -17.75
N GLN A 59 6.91 0.43 -18.57
CA GLN A 59 7.28 1.84 -18.37
C GLN A 59 6.65 2.43 -17.12
N ALA A 60 5.38 2.11 -16.84
CA ALA A 60 4.72 2.52 -15.61
C ALA A 60 5.36 1.87 -14.38
N ALA A 61 5.68 0.58 -14.46
CA ALA A 61 6.38 -0.13 -13.39
C ALA A 61 7.78 0.45 -13.13
N GLY A 62 8.51 0.79 -14.20
CA GLY A 62 9.81 1.46 -14.12
C GLY A 62 9.72 2.83 -13.42
N PHE A 63 8.70 3.62 -13.77
CA PHE A 63 8.44 4.91 -13.13
C PHE A 63 8.16 4.76 -11.62
N VAL A 64 7.31 3.82 -11.23
CA VAL A 64 7.00 3.57 -9.81
C VAL A 64 8.26 3.16 -9.05
N LEU A 65 9.07 2.28 -9.62
CA LEU A 65 10.33 1.86 -8.99
C LEU A 65 11.30 3.04 -8.82
N GLU A 66 11.43 3.89 -9.82
CA GLU A 66 12.28 5.08 -9.76
C GLU A 66 11.77 6.07 -8.72
N MET A 67 10.47 6.32 -8.68
CA MET A 67 9.82 7.17 -7.69
C MET A 67 10.10 6.68 -6.26
N VAL A 68 9.89 5.40 -5.97
CA VAL A 68 10.13 4.83 -4.63
C VAL A 68 11.60 4.96 -4.21
N LYS A 69 12.55 4.85 -5.16
CA LYS A 69 13.97 5.02 -4.90
C LYS A 69 14.38 6.45 -4.62
N THR A 70 13.78 7.40 -5.30
CA THR A 70 14.24 8.79 -5.34
C THR A 70 13.49 9.72 -4.39
N ILE A 71 12.23 9.44 -4.08
CA ILE A 71 11.34 10.29 -3.29
C ILE A 71 11.94 10.74 -1.94
N ARG A 72 12.71 9.86 -1.29
CA ARG A 72 13.39 10.19 -0.04
C ARG A 72 14.42 11.30 -0.21
N GLY A 73 15.13 11.33 -1.33
CA GLY A 73 16.11 12.38 -1.65
C GLY A 73 15.47 13.77 -1.84
N LEU A 74 14.17 13.77 -2.09
CA LEU A 74 13.34 14.97 -2.27
C LEU A 74 12.61 15.40 -0.98
N GLY A 75 12.94 14.80 0.17
CA GLY A 75 12.23 15.06 1.42
C GLY A 75 10.86 14.39 1.52
N GLY A 76 10.53 13.49 0.56
CA GLY A 76 9.25 12.80 0.51
C GLY A 76 9.27 11.42 1.15
N ILE A 77 8.08 10.91 1.48
CA ILE A 77 7.82 9.56 1.95
C ILE A 77 6.85 8.88 0.97
N ALA A 78 7.18 7.68 0.48
CA ALA A 78 6.22 6.84 -0.22
C ALA A 78 5.67 5.78 0.74
N VAL A 79 4.35 5.70 0.84
CA VAL A 79 3.61 4.63 1.50
C VAL A 79 2.80 3.92 0.41
N THR A 80 3.12 2.67 0.18
CA THR A 80 2.45 1.88 -0.85
C THR A 80 1.76 0.68 -0.19
N SER A 81 0.55 0.37 -0.61
CA SER A 81 -0.14 -0.84 -0.17
C SER A 81 -0.48 -1.75 -1.36
N THR A 82 -0.60 -3.03 -1.07
CA THR A 82 -1.01 -4.04 -2.04
C THR A 82 -1.69 -5.20 -1.33
N GLN A 83 -2.69 -5.78 -1.95
CA GLN A 83 -3.37 -6.98 -1.46
C GLN A 83 -2.88 -8.25 -2.17
N GLY A 84 -2.32 -8.13 -3.39
CA GLY A 84 -1.86 -9.25 -4.20
C GLY A 84 -0.33 -9.38 -4.23
N MET A 85 0.24 -10.29 -3.45
CA MET A 85 1.68 -10.56 -3.51
C MET A 85 2.07 -11.27 -4.82
N GLN A 86 1.23 -12.15 -5.34
CA GLN A 86 1.48 -12.83 -6.62
C GLN A 86 1.56 -11.83 -7.76
N ASP A 87 0.62 -10.87 -7.79
CA ASP A 87 0.58 -9.83 -8.82
C ASP A 87 1.79 -8.90 -8.73
N LEU A 88 2.17 -8.50 -7.53
CA LEU A 88 3.35 -7.67 -7.30
C LEU A 88 4.65 -8.29 -7.87
N PHE A 89 4.74 -9.61 -7.88
CA PHE A 89 5.93 -10.33 -8.37
C PHE A 89 5.73 -10.98 -9.75
N SER A 90 4.71 -10.62 -10.50
CA SER A 90 4.38 -11.27 -11.78
C SER A 90 5.08 -10.66 -12.99
N LEU A 91 5.24 -9.34 -13.04
CA LEU A 91 5.85 -8.65 -14.18
C LEU A 91 7.37 -8.87 -14.24
N GLU A 92 7.87 -9.28 -15.41
CA GLU A 92 9.30 -9.51 -15.69
C GLU A 92 10.02 -10.34 -14.61
N GLY A 93 9.40 -11.44 -14.19
CA GLY A 93 9.95 -12.33 -13.16
C GLY A 93 10.02 -11.70 -11.77
N GLY A 94 9.22 -10.67 -11.52
CA GLY A 94 9.11 -10.01 -10.22
C GLY A 94 10.18 -8.95 -9.95
N SER A 95 10.93 -8.52 -10.97
CA SER A 95 12.04 -7.56 -10.81
C SER A 95 11.59 -6.23 -10.24
N TYR A 96 10.45 -5.70 -10.69
CA TYR A 96 9.89 -4.43 -10.21
C TYR A 96 9.39 -4.55 -8.77
N GLY A 97 8.57 -5.56 -8.47
CA GLY A 97 8.06 -5.80 -7.12
C GLY A 97 9.18 -6.03 -6.11
N LYS A 98 10.20 -6.80 -6.50
CA LYS A 98 11.41 -6.98 -5.68
C LYS A 98 12.11 -5.65 -5.45
N GLY A 99 12.31 -4.84 -6.48
CA GLY A 99 12.97 -3.55 -6.36
C GLY A 99 12.23 -2.58 -5.43
N ILE A 100 10.90 -2.56 -5.47
CA ILE A 100 10.06 -1.76 -4.56
C ILE A 100 10.20 -2.27 -3.12
N LEU A 101 10.10 -3.58 -2.92
CA LEU A 101 10.24 -4.21 -1.62
C LEU A 101 11.61 -3.94 -0.99
N ASP A 102 12.68 -4.06 -1.77
CA ASP A 102 14.06 -3.81 -1.32
C ASP A 102 14.29 -2.33 -0.98
N SER A 103 13.64 -1.41 -1.71
CA SER A 103 13.71 0.03 -1.47
C SER A 103 12.90 0.49 -0.26
N SER A 104 11.90 -0.29 0.15
CA SER A 104 11.06 -0.01 1.32
C SER A 104 11.76 -0.47 2.59
N ARG A 105 12.16 0.48 3.45
CA ARG A 105 12.84 0.17 4.70
C ARG A 105 11.91 -0.36 5.79
N ILE A 106 10.68 0.11 5.81
CA ILE A 106 9.63 -0.30 6.75
C ILE A 106 8.59 -1.07 5.96
N LYS A 107 8.26 -2.26 6.42
CA LYS A 107 7.24 -3.10 5.82
C LYS A 107 6.27 -3.55 6.90
N LEU A 108 4.99 -3.45 6.61
CA LEU A 108 3.93 -3.93 7.47
C LEU A 108 3.22 -5.08 6.76
N VAL A 109 3.36 -6.27 7.31
CA VAL A 109 2.71 -7.47 6.78
C VAL A 109 1.46 -7.74 7.63
N MET A 110 0.30 -7.55 7.02
CA MET A 110 -0.98 -7.87 7.63
C MET A 110 -1.31 -9.35 7.43
N GLN A 111 -2.50 -9.79 7.89
CA GLN A 111 -2.97 -11.15 7.65
C GLN A 111 -3.00 -11.46 6.15
N MET A 112 -2.50 -12.63 5.79
CA MET A 112 -2.60 -13.16 4.43
C MET A 112 -2.67 -14.70 4.44
N GLU A 113 -3.03 -15.27 3.30
CA GLU A 113 -3.05 -16.71 3.12
C GLU A 113 -1.64 -17.32 3.13
N GLU A 114 -1.53 -18.60 3.51
CA GLU A 114 -0.23 -19.25 3.66
C GLU A 114 0.61 -19.21 2.38
N GLN A 115 -0.01 -19.35 1.22
CA GLN A 115 0.71 -19.32 -0.06
C GLN A 115 1.36 -17.96 -0.30
N GLU A 116 0.69 -16.88 0.00
CA GLU A 116 1.23 -15.52 -0.14
C GLU A 116 2.31 -15.24 0.91
N ALA A 117 2.10 -15.68 2.16
CA ALA A 117 3.10 -15.57 3.22
C ALA A 117 4.39 -16.31 2.85
N ARG A 118 4.30 -17.47 2.18
CA ARG A 118 5.45 -18.20 1.65
C ARG A 118 6.19 -17.45 0.53
N LEU A 119 5.48 -16.73 -0.34
CA LEU A 119 6.11 -15.93 -1.40
C LEU A 119 7.03 -14.83 -0.85
N ILE A 120 6.70 -14.26 0.29
CA ILE A 120 7.49 -13.20 0.93
C ILE A 120 8.48 -13.73 1.97
N GLN A 121 8.41 -14.99 2.34
CA GLN A 121 9.24 -15.60 3.39
C GLN A 121 10.72 -15.33 3.16
N ASP A 122 11.26 -15.75 2.02
CA ASP A 122 12.67 -15.56 1.70
C ASP A 122 13.03 -14.08 1.47
N LYS A 123 12.09 -13.29 0.94
CA LYS A 123 12.31 -11.88 0.63
C LYS A 123 12.41 -11.01 1.88
N LEU A 124 11.71 -11.39 2.93
CA LEU A 124 11.71 -10.68 4.21
C LEU A 124 12.52 -11.42 5.30
N ASN A 125 13.11 -12.56 4.98
CA ASN A 125 13.81 -13.44 5.93
C ASN A 125 12.92 -13.87 7.11
N LEU A 126 11.67 -14.23 6.82
CA LEU A 126 10.72 -14.67 7.83
C LEU A 126 11.02 -16.10 8.28
N SER A 127 10.96 -16.32 9.59
CA SER A 127 10.98 -17.66 10.17
C SER A 127 9.67 -18.40 9.91
N GLU A 128 9.68 -19.73 10.08
CA GLU A 128 8.46 -20.55 9.99
C GLU A 128 7.39 -20.14 11.00
N ASP A 129 7.81 -19.67 12.19
CA ASP A 129 6.90 -19.20 13.23
C ASP A 129 6.22 -17.88 12.82
N GLU A 130 6.96 -16.97 12.21
CA GLU A 130 6.42 -15.70 11.69
C GLU A 130 5.45 -15.93 10.54
N VAL A 131 5.75 -16.84 9.62
CA VAL A 131 4.80 -17.24 8.56
C VAL A 131 3.50 -17.77 9.18
N ARG A 132 3.60 -18.68 10.15
CA ARG A 132 2.42 -19.18 10.87
C ARG A 132 1.67 -18.10 11.63
N GLN A 133 2.37 -17.12 12.18
CA GLN A 133 1.76 -16.00 12.89
C GLN A 133 0.99 -15.09 11.93
N ILE A 134 1.56 -14.75 10.78
CA ILE A 134 0.94 -13.91 9.74
C ILE A 134 -0.41 -14.50 9.30
N THR A 135 -0.49 -15.82 9.09
CA THR A 135 -1.74 -16.47 8.68
C THR A 135 -2.84 -16.44 9.76
N ARG A 136 -2.49 -16.17 11.01
CA ARG A 136 -3.39 -16.17 12.17
C ARG A 136 -3.71 -14.78 12.70
N PHE A 137 -3.13 -13.74 12.17
CA PHE A 137 -3.42 -12.37 12.57
C PHE A 137 -4.91 -12.06 12.43
N ARG A 138 -5.40 -11.25 13.34
CA ARG A 138 -6.75 -10.69 13.29
C ARG A 138 -6.72 -9.33 12.61
N ARG A 139 -7.90 -8.82 12.32
CA ARG A 139 -8.04 -7.45 11.81
C ARG A 139 -7.34 -6.45 12.74
N GLY A 140 -6.45 -5.63 12.18
CA GLY A 140 -5.66 -4.66 12.92
C GLY A 140 -4.37 -5.22 13.52
N GLU A 141 -4.06 -6.51 13.33
CA GLU A 141 -2.78 -7.09 13.74
C GLU A 141 -1.86 -7.23 12.52
N GLY A 142 -0.56 -7.17 12.74
CA GLY A 142 0.44 -7.33 11.70
C GLY A 142 1.85 -7.52 12.22
N LEU A 143 2.75 -7.86 11.32
CA LEU A 143 4.19 -7.95 11.57
C LEU A 143 4.88 -6.72 11.00
N LEU A 144 5.44 -5.91 11.85
CA LEU A 144 6.25 -4.75 11.47
C LEU A 144 7.70 -5.19 11.26
N CYS A 145 8.19 -5.07 10.02
CA CYS A 145 9.55 -5.43 9.64
C CYS A 145 10.35 -4.14 9.39
N ILE A 146 11.43 -3.94 10.15
CA ILE A 146 12.36 -2.81 10.00
C ILE A 146 13.78 -3.37 9.91
N GLY A 147 14.30 -3.49 8.70
CA GLY A 147 15.54 -4.21 8.45
C GLY A 147 15.41 -5.68 8.85
N TYR A 148 16.23 -6.12 9.81
CA TYR A 148 16.20 -7.49 10.35
C TYR A 148 15.32 -7.64 11.60
N ASN A 149 14.73 -6.56 12.09
CA ASN A 149 13.89 -6.62 13.27
C ASN A 149 12.44 -6.81 12.87
N HIS A 150 11.81 -7.85 13.38
CA HIS A 150 10.41 -8.16 13.16
C HIS A 150 9.67 -8.08 14.49
N VAL A 151 8.59 -7.31 14.53
CA VAL A 151 7.81 -7.09 15.75
C VAL A 151 6.33 -7.27 15.45
N PRO A 152 5.64 -8.21 16.08
CA PRO A 152 4.19 -8.29 16.02
C PRO A 152 3.57 -7.05 16.64
N ILE A 153 2.64 -6.43 15.96
CA ILE A 153 1.94 -5.22 16.43
C ILE A 153 0.44 -5.37 16.30
N ALA A 154 -0.29 -4.63 17.12
CA ALA A 154 -1.74 -4.49 17.03
C ALA A 154 -2.12 -3.01 17.04
N PHE A 155 -2.94 -2.61 16.09
CA PHE A 155 -3.48 -1.26 16.01
C PHE A 155 -4.78 -1.19 16.81
N HIS A 156 -4.86 -0.27 17.74
CA HIS A 156 -6.07 0.03 18.48
C HIS A 156 -6.57 1.40 18.09
N THR A 157 -7.77 1.45 17.51
CA THR A 157 -8.42 2.70 17.16
C THR A 157 -9.32 3.19 18.27
N THR A 158 -9.37 4.49 18.47
CA THR A 158 -10.42 5.10 19.30
C THR A 158 -11.78 5.02 18.58
N PRO A 159 -12.91 5.13 19.30
CA PRO A 159 -14.24 5.16 18.65
C PRO A 159 -14.37 6.23 17.56
N LYS A 160 -13.78 7.40 17.75
CA LYS A 160 -13.79 8.48 16.76
C LYS A 160 -12.96 8.15 15.50
N GLU A 161 -11.80 7.56 15.69
CA GLU A 161 -10.97 7.11 14.56
C GLU A 161 -11.67 5.97 13.81
N TYR A 162 -12.23 5.00 14.54
CA TYR A 162 -12.99 3.91 13.92
C TYR A 162 -14.16 4.44 13.09
N GLU A 163 -14.90 5.39 13.63
CA GLU A 163 -15.96 6.05 12.89
C GLU A 163 -15.48 6.72 11.61
N ALA A 164 -14.31 7.32 11.59
CA ALA A 164 -13.74 7.98 10.41
C ALA A 164 -13.25 7.00 9.34
N ILE A 165 -12.68 5.85 9.75
CA ILE A 165 -11.97 4.93 8.85
C ILE A 165 -12.75 3.66 8.50
N THR A 166 -13.90 3.39 9.18
CA THR A 166 -14.66 2.17 8.92
C THR A 166 -15.20 2.10 7.50
N THR A 167 -14.96 0.97 6.85
CA THR A 167 -15.54 0.59 5.56
C THR A 167 -16.62 -0.49 5.70
N SER A 168 -16.98 -0.84 6.94
CA SER A 168 -18.04 -1.82 7.22
C SER A 168 -19.36 -1.38 6.59
N PRO A 169 -19.99 -2.19 5.73
CA PRO A 169 -21.27 -1.84 5.11
C PRO A 169 -22.35 -1.54 6.13
N THR A 170 -22.36 -2.27 7.25
CA THR A 170 -23.32 -2.08 8.35
C THR A 170 -23.14 -0.71 9.00
N ASP A 171 -21.89 -0.35 9.35
CA ASP A 171 -21.59 0.92 10.00
C ASP A 171 -21.88 2.10 9.07
N LEU A 172 -21.54 1.97 7.79
CA LEU A 172 -21.83 2.99 6.76
C LEU A 172 -23.34 3.16 6.55
N ARG A 173 -24.12 2.06 6.64
CA ARG A 173 -25.58 2.11 6.56
C ARG A 173 -26.16 2.84 7.76
N ILE A 174 -25.74 2.53 8.98
CA ILE A 174 -26.15 3.22 10.21
C ILE A 174 -25.86 4.71 10.10
N LYS A 175 -24.68 5.10 9.62
CA LYS A 175 -24.33 6.50 9.38
C LYS A 175 -25.27 7.21 8.41
N ARG A 176 -25.70 6.54 7.33
CA ARG A 176 -26.57 7.11 6.30
C ARG A 176 -28.04 7.19 6.73
N THR A 177 -28.53 6.21 7.47
CA THR A 177 -29.95 6.08 7.80
C THR A 177 -30.27 6.50 9.23
N GLY A 178 -29.31 6.59 10.12
CA GLY A 178 -29.53 6.83 11.54
C GLY A 178 -30.28 5.70 12.25
N GLN A 179 -30.50 4.57 11.60
CA GLN A 179 -31.25 3.43 12.13
C GLN A 179 -30.29 2.27 12.42
N ILE A 180 -30.34 1.80 13.66
CA ILE A 180 -29.80 0.50 14.07
C ILE A 180 -30.94 -0.49 13.79
N ASP A 181 -30.75 -1.42 12.85
CA ASP A 181 -31.69 -2.52 12.66
C ASP A 181 -31.60 -3.40 13.94
N GLU A 182 -32.73 -3.56 14.63
CA GLU A 182 -32.92 -4.44 15.78
C GLU A 182 -32.82 -5.92 15.37
#